data_c2b2fa5f362c1e8fdcf66f98de8e4bf5
#
_entry.id   c2b2fa5f362c1e8fdcf66f98de8e4bf5
#
_cell.length_a   1.000
_cell.length_b   1.000
_cell.length_c   1.000
_cell.angle_alpha   90.00
_cell.angle_beta   90.00
_cell.angle_gamma   90.00
#
_symmetry.space_group_name_H-M   'P 1'
#
loop_
_entity.id
_entity.type
_entity.pdbx_description
1 polymer ?
#
loop_
_entity_poly.entity_id
_entity_poly.type
_entity_poly.pdbx_seq_one_letter_code
_entity_poly.pdbx_strand_id
1 'polypeptide(L)'
;MLVLTILLQLSLSSFNFSTLLRVNDELKVNQLITQLEYFKSKAIGENQSITLLLSKNSSVIKVIEQKGKKYNFKILDGKITYVSKVKTITFNKEGTINNFGSFILQVHNHLYRIIFHIDKGRIRYAKI
;
A
#
# COMPACT_ATOMS: atom_id res chain seq x y z
N MET A 1 35.21 23.50 -15.16
CA MET A 1 35.08 22.15 -14.61
C MET A 1 35.04 22.12 -13.10
N LEU A 2 36.01 22.73 -12.42
CA LEU A 2 36.04 22.80 -10.94
C LEU A 2 34.81 23.52 -10.35
N VAL A 3 34.33 24.59 -10.97
CA VAL A 3 33.17 25.37 -10.52
C VAL A 3 31.88 24.53 -10.60
N LEU A 4 31.73 23.75 -11.66
CA LEU A 4 30.57 22.86 -11.84
C LEU A 4 30.50 21.75 -10.77
N THR A 5 31.66 21.19 -10.41
CA THR A 5 31.75 20.15 -9.37
C THR A 5 31.40 20.72 -8.00
N ILE A 6 31.84 21.92 -7.68
CA ILE A 6 31.54 22.59 -6.41
C ILE A 6 30.06 22.94 -6.31
N LEU A 7 29.43 23.43 -7.38
CA LEU A 7 28.00 23.72 -7.42
C LEU A 7 27.16 22.46 -7.25
N LEU A 8 27.57 21.36 -7.84
CA LEU A 8 26.90 20.07 -7.69
C LEU A 8 26.96 19.58 -6.24
N GLN A 9 28.13 19.68 -5.60
CA GLN A 9 28.30 19.30 -4.21
C GLN A 9 27.47 20.17 -3.27
N LEU A 10 27.38 21.46 -3.50
CA LEU A 10 26.57 22.39 -2.70
C LEU A 10 25.08 22.08 -2.84
N SER A 11 24.59 21.77 -4.03
CA SER A 11 23.19 21.40 -4.22
C SER A 11 22.84 20.06 -3.55
N LEU A 12 23.76 19.09 -3.54
CA LEU A 12 23.58 17.83 -2.83
C LEU A 12 23.58 18.01 -1.31
N SER A 13 24.46 18.88 -0.78
CA SER A 13 24.55 19.14 0.66
C SER A 13 23.34 19.91 1.20
N SER A 14 22.58 20.60 0.36
CA SER A 14 21.36 21.29 0.75
C SER A 14 20.17 20.34 0.88
N PHE A 15 20.31 19.09 0.44
CA PHE A 15 19.25 18.09 0.55
C PHE A 15 19.04 17.69 2.00
N ASN A 16 17.81 17.87 2.52
CA ASN A 16 17.46 17.45 3.88
C ASN A 16 17.22 15.94 3.90
N PHE A 17 18.02 15.22 4.68
CA PHE A 17 17.94 13.75 4.78
C PHE A 17 16.57 13.29 5.29
N SER A 18 15.97 13.99 6.24
CA SER A 18 14.64 13.65 6.77
C SER A 18 13.56 13.81 5.70
N THR A 19 13.65 14.82 4.83
CA THR A 19 12.74 15.00 3.71
C THR A 19 12.87 13.85 2.71
N LEU A 20 14.10 13.43 2.43
CA LEU A 20 14.37 12.31 1.53
C LEU A 20 13.77 11.01 2.08
N LEU A 21 13.93 10.73 3.36
CA LEU A 21 13.34 9.55 4.01
C LEU A 21 11.82 9.56 3.92
N ARG A 22 11.19 10.71 4.16
CA ARG A 22 9.74 10.84 4.06
C ARG A 22 9.23 10.58 2.64
N VAL A 23 9.88 11.14 1.63
CA VAL A 23 9.53 10.91 0.22
C VAL A 23 9.67 9.43 -0.11
N ASN A 24 10.73 8.78 0.35
CA ASN A 24 10.94 7.35 0.13
C ASN A 24 9.85 6.50 0.80
N ASP A 25 9.44 6.85 2.01
CA ASP A 25 8.37 6.15 2.72
C ASP A 25 7.03 6.31 2.00
N GLU A 26 6.71 7.49 1.51
CA GLU A 26 5.49 7.73 0.72
C GLU A 26 5.50 6.95 -0.60
N LEU A 27 6.67 6.79 -1.22
CA LEU A 27 6.80 5.93 -2.39
C LEU A 27 6.46 4.47 -2.07
N LYS A 28 6.88 3.98 -0.91
CA LYS A 28 6.53 2.61 -0.47
C LYS A 28 5.04 2.46 -0.26
N VAL A 29 4.40 3.46 0.35
CA VAL A 29 2.94 3.48 0.53
C VAL A 29 2.24 3.47 -0.84
N ASN A 30 2.68 4.30 -1.77
CA ASN A 30 2.11 4.36 -3.12
C ASN A 30 2.31 3.05 -3.88
N GLN A 31 3.44 2.38 -3.70
CA GLN A 31 3.67 1.06 -4.29
C GLN A 31 2.67 0.04 -3.77
N LEU A 32 2.40 0.06 -2.46
CA LEU A 32 1.39 -0.81 -1.87
C LEU A 32 0.00 -0.51 -2.44
N ILE A 33 -0.39 0.76 -2.50
CA ILE A 33 -1.67 1.17 -3.08
C ILE A 33 -1.80 0.67 -4.52
N THR A 34 -0.75 0.83 -5.32
CA THR A 34 -0.72 0.34 -6.71
C THR A 34 -0.93 -1.17 -6.77
N GLN A 35 -0.30 -1.91 -5.86
CA GLN A 35 -0.45 -3.37 -5.79
C GLN A 35 -1.87 -3.77 -5.40
N LEU A 36 -2.48 -3.04 -4.46
CA LEU A 36 -3.87 -3.29 -4.07
C LEU A 36 -4.83 -2.98 -5.23
N GLU A 37 -4.58 -1.90 -5.98
CA GLU A 37 -5.34 -1.58 -7.20
C GLU A 37 -5.17 -2.65 -8.28
N TYR A 38 -4.01 -3.28 -8.35
CA TYR A 38 -3.77 -4.41 -9.25
C TYR A 38 -4.72 -5.56 -8.95
N PHE A 39 -4.92 -5.90 -7.68
CA PHE A 39 -5.84 -6.97 -7.31
C PHE A 39 -7.28 -6.64 -7.71
N LYS A 40 -7.67 -5.38 -7.57
CA LYS A 40 -8.99 -4.92 -8.03
C LYS A 40 -9.13 -5.11 -9.56
N SER A 41 -8.12 -4.66 -10.30
CA SER A 41 -8.11 -4.80 -11.77
C SER A 41 -8.11 -6.27 -12.20
N LYS A 42 -7.39 -7.11 -11.47
CA LYS A 42 -7.36 -8.56 -11.74
C LYS A 42 -8.72 -9.20 -11.51
N ALA A 43 -9.43 -8.79 -10.45
CA ALA A 43 -10.79 -9.28 -10.18
C ALA A 43 -11.72 -8.96 -11.36
N ILE A 44 -11.65 -7.76 -11.87
CA ILE A 44 -12.44 -7.36 -13.05
C ILE A 44 -12.02 -8.15 -14.28
N GLY A 45 -10.71 -8.17 -14.58
CA GLY A 45 -10.18 -8.78 -15.80
C GLY A 45 -10.38 -10.28 -15.88
N GLU A 46 -10.31 -10.97 -14.76
CA GLU A 46 -10.49 -12.41 -14.68
C GLU A 46 -11.91 -12.83 -14.27
N ASN A 47 -12.81 -11.87 -14.09
CA ASN A 47 -14.21 -12.10 -13.71
C ASN A 47 -14.33 -13.00 -12.48
N GLN A 48 -13.58 -12.67 -11.42
CA GLN A 48 -13.58 -13.41 -10.17
C GLN A 48 -13.43 -12.48 -8.97
N SER A 49 -13.90 -12.92 -7.80
CA SER A 49 -13.65 -12.22 -6.56
C SER A 49 -12.23 -12.51 -6.05
N ILE A 50 -11.57 -11.48 -5.51
CA ILE A 50 -10.27 -11.62 -4.88
C ILE A 50 -10.38 -11.08 -3.46
N THR A 51 -10.04 -11.91 -2.47
CA THR A 51 -10.12 -11.57 -1.06
C THR A 51 -8.73 -11.39 -0.48
N LEU A 52 -8.56 -10.29 0.25
CA LEU A 52 -7.33 -10.00 0.99
C LEU A 52 -7.60 -10.25 2.47
N LEU A 53 -6.75 -11.07 3.10
CA LEU A 53 -6.78 -11.30 4.54
C LEU A 53 -5.71 -10.44 5.20
N LEU A 54 -6.15 -9.55 6.09
CA LEU A 54 -5.28 -8.62 6.80
C LEU A 54 -5.04 -9.12 8.22
N SER A 55 -3.79 -9.12 8.65
CA SER A 55 -3.42 -9.56 9.99
C SER A 55 -2.58 -8.50 10.68
N LYS A 56 -2.89 -8.26 11.95
CA LYS A 56 -2.13 -7.34 12.79
C LYS A 56 -0.70 -7.88 12.99
N ASN A 57 0.26 -6.98 13.04
CA ASN A 57 1.68 -7.28 13.24
C ASN A 57 2.27 -8.17 12.14
N SER A 58 1.76 -8.01 10.91
CA SER A 58 2.21 -8.81 9.77
C SER A 58 2.70 -7.92 8.64
N SER A 59 3.73 -8.37 7.95
CA SER A 59 4.22 -7.76 6.70
C SER A 59 3.67 -8.49 5.48
N VAL A 60 2.72 -9.40 5.67
CA VAL A 60 2.18 -10.24 4.61
C VAL A 60 0.67 -10.11 4.56
N ILE A 61 0.13 -9.97 3.36
CA ILE A 61 -1.30 -10.01 3.07
C ILE A 61 -1.57 -11.32 2.35
N LYS A 62 -2.47 -12.14 2.88
CA LYS A 62 -2.93 -13.34 2.19
C LYS A 62 -3.92 -12.97 1.11
N VAL A 63 -3.74 -13.53 -0.07
CA VAL A 63 -4.62 -13.32 -1.22
C VAL A 63 -5.31 -14.62 -1.57
N ILE A 64 -6.63 -14.59 -1.66
CA ILE A 64 -7.45 -15.75 -2.02
C ILE A 64 -8.26 -15.38 -3.25
N GLU A 65 -8.02 -16.07 -4.35
CA GLU A 65 -8.77 -15.91 -5.59
C GLU A 65 -9.91 -16.92 -5.63
N GLN A 66 -11.07 -16.48 -6.07
CA GLN A 66 -12.27 -17.33 -6.14
C GLN A 66 -12.03 -18.60 -6.96
N LYS A 67 -11.21 -18.52 -8.00
CA LYS A 67 -10.89 -19.66 -8.88
C LYS A 67 -9.92 -20.66 -8.25
N GLY A 68 -9.48 -20.43 -7.01
CA GLY A 68 -8.73 -21.39 -6.23
C GLY A 68 -7.29 -21.06 -5.90
N LYS A 69 -6.70 -20.06 -6.52
CA LYS A 69 -5.34 -19.66 -6.19
C LYS A 69 -5.29 -18.99 -4.81
N LYS A 70 -4.29 -19.38 -4.03
CA LYS A 70 -4.00 -18.78 -2.72
C LYS A 70 -2.51 -18.48 -2.66
N TYR A 71 -2.16 -17.26 -2.31
CA TYR A 71 -0.75 -16.87 -2.21
C TYR A 71 -0.60 -15.72 -1.22
N ASN A 72 0.64 -15.47 -0.84
CA ASN A 72 0.98 -14.39 0.07
C ASN A 72 1.61 -13.24 -0.71
N PHE A 73 1.18 -12.04 -0.39
CA PHE A 73 1.78 -10.82 -0.90
C PHE A 73 2.57 -10.15 0.23
N LYS A 74 3.86 -9.90 -0.01
CA LYS A 74 4.73 -9.27 0.98
C LYS A 74 4.73 -7.76 0.82
N ILE A 75 4.51 -7.04 1.92
CA ILE A 75 4.62 -5.59 1.96
C ILE A 75 6.11 -5.24 2.09
N LEU A 76 6.63 -4.48 1.12
CA LEU A 76 8.03 -4.06 1.13
C LEU A 76 8.24 -2.96 2.17
N ASP A 77 9.16 -3.19 3.10
CA ASP A 77 9.58 -2.23 4.14
C ASP A 77 8.42 -1.71 4.98
N GLY A 78 7.31 -2.45 5.03
CA GLY A 78 6.12 -2.06 5.76
C GLY A 78 5.56 -3.18 6.60
N LYS A 79 4.78 -2.80 7.61
CA LYS A 79 4.14 -3.72 8.53
C LYS A 79 2.77 -3.20 8.93
N ILE A 80 1.79 -4.08 8.96
CA ILE A 80 0.45 -3.75 9.44
C ILE A 80 0.48 -3.74 10.96
N THR A 81 0.17 -2.60 11.57
CA THR A 81 0.16 -2.46 13.04
C THR A 81 -1.23 -2.49 13.63
N TYR A 82 -2.25 -2.20 12.84
CA TYR A 82 -3.65 -2.18 13.28
C TYR A 82 -4.55 -2.56 12.12
N VAL A 83 -5.59 -3.31 12.42
CA VAL A 83 -6.63 -3.68 11.45
C VAL A 83 -7.98 -3.32 12.10
N SER A 84 -8.88 -2.71 11.32
CA SER A 84 -10.23 -2.42 11.76
C SER A 84 -11.01 -3.73 12.03
N LYS A 85 -12.26 -3.62 12.48
CA LYS A 85 -13.09 -4.80 12.77
C LYS A 85 -13.20 -5.77 11.59
N VAL A 86 -13.13 -5.25 10.38
CA VAL A 86 -13.18 -6.05 9.16
C VAL A 86 -11.77 -6.45 8.77
N LYS A 87 -11.46 -7.74 8.95
CA LYS A 87 -10.13 -8.30 8.65
C LYS A 87 -9.97 -8.76 7.22
N THR A 88 -11.05 -8.76 6.45
CA THR A 88 -11.04 -9.21 5.07
C THR A 88 -11.60 -8.13 4.16
N ILE A 89 -10.93 -7.91 3.04
CA ILE A 89 -11.38 -7.00 1.99
C ILE A 89 -11.56 -7.84 0.73
N THR A 90 -12.74 -7.81 0.15
CA THR A 90 -13.03 -8.56 -1.07
C THR A 90 -13.33 -7.60 -2.21
N PHE A 91 -12.53 -7.69 -3.27
CA PHE A 91 -12.85 -7.07 -4.56
C PHE A 91 -13.73 -8.03 -5.34
N ASN A 92 -14.94 -7.61 -5.67
CA ASN A 92 -15.81 -8.44 -6.50
C ASN A 92 -15.47 -8.24 -7.99
N LYS A 93 -16.11 -9.03 -8.83
CA LYS A 93 -15.85 -9.02 -10.28
C LYS A 93 -16.20 -7.68 -10.97
N GLU A 94 -16.97 -6.82 -10.32
CA GLU A 94 -17.26 -5.46 -10.80
C GLU A 94 -16.23 -4.44 -10.30
N GLY A 95 -15.28 -4.84 -9.46
CA GLY A 95 -14.26 -3.96 -8.90
C GLY A 95 -14.72 -3.17 -7.68
N THR A 96 -15.91 -3.44 -7.15
CA THR A 96 -16.37 -2.83 -5.90
C THR A 96 -15.87 -3.62 -4.70
N ILE A 97 -15.89 -2.99 -3.52
CA ILE A 97 -15.48 -3.60 -2.27
C ILE A 97 -16.72 -3.82 -1.42
N ASN A 98 -16.88 -5.04 -0.90
CA ASN A 98 -18.07 -5.41 -0.13
C ASN A 98 -18.10 -4.78 1.27
N ASN A 99 -16.93 -4.55 1.85
CA ASN A 99 -16.82 -4.09 3.23
C ASN A 99 -15.96 -2.84 3.33
N PHE A 100 -16.42 -1.86 4.12
CA PHE A 100 -15.58 -0.73 4.48
C PHE A 100 -14.55 -1.20 5.51
N GLY A 101 -13.30 -0.83 5.30
CA GLY A 101 -12.24 -1.18 6.22
C GLY A 101 -11.03 -0.29 6.09
N SER A 102 -10.19 -0.37 7.09
CA SER A 102 -8.90 0.32 7.07
C SER A 102 -7.88 -0.47 7.86
N PHE A 103 -6.61 -0.24 7.56
CA PHE A 103 -5.52 -0.73 8.38
C PHE A 103 -4.45 0.34 8.48
N ILE A 104 -3.63 0.25 9.52
CA ILE A 104 -2.51 1.16 9.71
C ILE A 104 -1.24 0.43 9.28
N LEU A 105 -0.54 1.05 8.35
CA LEU A 105 0.75 0.60 7.83
C LEU A 105 1.85 1.41 8.50
N GLN A 106 2.84 0.73 9.05
CA GLN A 106 4.05 1.36 9.54
C GLN A 106 5.16 1.15 8.52
N VAL A 107 5.72 2.25 8.03
CA VAL A 107 6.90 2.24 7.17
C VAL A 107 7.98 3.03 7.89
N HIS A 108 9.02 2.34 8.35
CA HIS A 108 10.05 2.89 9.25
C HIS A 108 9.38 3.50 10.49
N ASN A 109 9.53 4.80 10.72
CA ASN A 109 8.95 5.48 11.88
C ASN A 109 7.64 6.22 11.56
N HIS A 110 7.11 6.06 10.36
CA HIS A 110 5.90 6.76 9.92
C HIS A 110 4.71 5.82 9.87
N LEU A 111 3.54 6.34 10.25
CA LEU A 111 2.29 5.60 10.22
C LEU A 111 1.37 6.18 9.15
N TYR A 112 0.73 5.29 8.41
CA TYR A 112 -0.20 5.65 7.35
C TYR A 112 -1.48 4.83 7.52
N ARG A 113 -2.63 5.47 7.37
CA ARG A 113 -3.91 4.77 7.35
C ARG A 113 -4.27 4.47 5.90
N ILE A 114 -4.45 3.20 5.59
CA ILE A 114 -4.91 2.74 4.28
C ILE A 114 -6.42 2.49 4.40
N ILE A 115 -7.20 3.15 3.56
CA ILE A 115 -8.66 3.19 3.67
C ILE A 115 -9.26 2.61 2.40
N PHE A 116 -10.13 1.61 2.58
CA PHE A 116 -10.91 1.00 1.50
C PHE A 116 -12.33 1.55 1.55
N HIS A 117 -12.78 2.16 0.47
CA HIS A 117 -14.13 2.68 0.36
C HIS A 117 -15.04 1.69 -0.37
N ILE A 118 -16.23 1.43 0.18
CA ILE A 118 -17.21 0.51 -0.40
C ILE A 118 -17.60 0.97 -1.80
N ASP A 119 -17.87 2.27 -1.94
CA ASP A 119 -18.29 2.84 -3.22
C ASP A 119 -17.11 2.87 -4.20
N LYS A 120 -17.30 2.27 -5.37
CA LYS A 120 -16.34 2.23 -6.49
C LYS A 120 -14.98 1.60 -6.16
N GLY A 121 -14.84 0.94 -4.99
CA GLY A 121 -13.60 0.27 -4.62
C GLY A 121 -12.38 1.18 -4.52
N ARG A 122 -12.57 2.44 -4.11
CA ARG A 122 -11.48 3.41 -4.01
C ARG A 122 -10.57 3.08 -2.83
N ILE A 123 -9.28 3.18 -3.05
CA ILE A 123 -8.27 2.98 -2.01
C ILE A 123 -7.50 4.28 -1.84
N ARG A 124 -7.42 4.76 -0.60
CA ARG A 124 -6.69 5.98 -0.26
C ARG A 124 -5.78 5.76 0.92
N TYR A 125 -4.83 6.64 1.12
CA TYR A 125 -4.05 6.67 2.34
C TYR A 125 -4.04 8.07 2.94
N ALA A 126 -3.83 8.11 4.24
CA ALA A 126 -3.65 9.35 4.99
C ALA A 126 -2.48 9.16 5.96
N LYS A 127 -1.58 10.13 6.01
CA LYS A 127 -0.50 10.13 6.99
C LYS A 127 -1.05 10.45 8.37
N ILE A 128 -0.65 9.67 9.36
CA ILE A 128 -1.03 9.90 10.76
C ILE A 128 0.00 10.79 11.46
#